data_587dff771979dfe9e6e287438d7b02b8
#
_entry.id   587dff771979dfe9e6e287438d7b02b8
#
_cell.length_a   1.000
_cell.length_b   1.000
_cell.length_c   1.000
_cell.angle_alpha   90.00
_cell.angle_beta   90.00
_cell.angle_gamma   90.00
#
_symmetry.space_group_name_H-M   'P 1'
#
loop_
_entity.id
_entity.type
_entity.pdbx_description
1 polymer ?
#
loop_
_entity_poly.entity_id
_entity_poly.type
_entity_poly.pdbx_seq_one_letter_code
_entity_poly.pdbx_strand_id
1 'polypeptide(L)'
;MKYLIVGLGNIGAEYADTRHNIGFDVLDALAEASNTSFTTDRYGAVATLRSKGHTLVLLKPSTYMNLSGKAVRYWLDAEKIPRENLLVVVDDIALPFGTFRMRTKGSAGGHNGLKNIAELLGTEEYSRIRFGIGGDFPRGHQVDYVLGHWNDEERKAMPERLKYFGDAILSFAAIGPERTMNLFNKK
;
A
#
# COMPACT_ATOMS: atom_id res chain seq x y z
N MET A 1 -3.16 20.26 1.84
CA MET A 1 -1.84 19.58 1.94
C MET A 1 -1.77 18.47 0.89
N LYS A 2 -0.57 18.07 0.57
CA LYS A 2 -0.31 16.98 -0.38
C LYS A 2 0.17 15.73 0.35
N TYR A 3 -0.31 14.58 -0.10
CA TYR A 3 0.04 13.28 0.48
C TYR A 3 0.51 12.35 -0.62
N LEU A 4 1.47 11.48 -0.31
CA LEU A 4 1.88 10.40 -1.22
C LEU A 4 1.39 9.08 -0.65
N ILE A 5 0.55 8.40 -1.40
CA ILE A 5 -0.01 7.10 -1.04
C ILE A 5 0.58 6.07 -1.99
N VAL A 6 1.34 5.14 -1.45
CA VAL A 6 2.08 4.15 -2.25
C VAL A 6 1.50 2.76 -2.00
N GLY A 7 1.07 2.10 -3.07
CA GLY A 7 0.70 0.69 -3.00
C GLY A 7 1.83 -0.13 -3.60
N LEU A 8 2.38 -1.08 -2.84
CA LEU A 8 3.49 -1.88 -3.32
C LEU A 8 3.04 -3.14 -4.04
N GLY A 9 3.78 -3.50 -5.07
CA GLY A 9 3.56 -4.69 -5.87
C GLY A 9 4.64 -4.82 -6.93
N ASN A 10 4.54 -5.84 -7.75
CA ASN A 10 5.43 -6.06 -8.89
C ASN A 10 4.67 -5.83 -10.19
N ILE A 11 5.30 -5.16 -11.14
CA ILE A 11 4.72 -4.94 -12.46
C ILE A 11 4.74 -6.23 -13.29
N GLY A 12 3.85 -6.27 -14.27
CA GLY A 12 3.77 -7.38 -15.21
C GLY A 12 2.50 -8.21 -15.03
N ALA A 13 1.98 -8.74 -16.12
CA ALA A 13 0.73 -9.52 -16.10
C ALA A 13 0.86 -10.77 -15.22
N GLU A 14 2.05 -11.35 -15.11
CA GLU A 14 2.32 -12.53 -14.30
C GLU A 14 2.15 -12.29 -12.79
N TYR A 15 2.21 -11.03 -12.36
CA TYR A 15 2.03 -10.67 -10.94
C TYR A 15 0.65 -10.09 -10.63
N ALA A 16 -0.16 -9.83 -11.67
CA ALA A 16 -1.48 -9.24 -11.48
C ALA A 16 -2.36 -10.15 -10.61
N ASP A 17 -3.12 -9.56 -9.70
CA ASP A 17 -4.03 -10.26 -8.79
C ASP A 17 -3.35 -11.27 -7.86
N THR A 18 -2.06 -11.16 -7.66
CA THR A 18 -1.36 -11.96 -6.65
C THR A 18 -1.49 -11.32 -5.27
N ARG A 19 -1.30 -12.12 -4.23
CA ARG A 19 -1.36 -11.61 -2.84
C ARG A 19 -0.37 -10.50 -2.59
N HIS A 20 0.83 -10.62 -3.16
CA HIS A 20 1.90 -9.62 -3.00
C HIS A 20 1.55 -8.28 -3.64
N ASN A 21 0.60 -8.26 -4.58
CA ASN A 21 0.16 -7.05 -5.26
C ASN A 21 -1.09 -6.41 -4.65
N ILE A 22 -1.47 -6.79 -3.44
CA ILE A 22 -2.66 -6.21 -2.79
C ILE A 22 -2.57 -4.68 -2.66
N GLY A 23 -1.35 -4.14 -2.50
CA GLY A 23 -1.16 -2.70 -2.47
C GLY A 23 -1.63 -2.03 -3.76
N PHE A 24 -1.37 -2.65 -4.91
CA PHE A 24 -1.87 -2.15 -6.20
C PHE A 24 -3.39 -2.21 -6.25
N ASP A 25 -3.98 -3.32 -5.78
CA ASP A 25 -5.43 -3.52 -5.81
C ASP A 25 -6.16 -2.48 -4.95
N VAL A 26 -5.61 -2.17 -3.78
CA VAL A 26 -6.19 -1.14 -2.90
C VAL A 26 -6.20 0.22 -3.60
N LEU A 27 -5.09 0.62 -4.23
CA LEU A 27 -5.02 1.90 -4.93
C LEU A 27 -5.89 1.93 -6.18
N ASP A 28 -5.97 0.82 -6.91
CA ASP A 28 -6.84 0.73 -8.09
C ASP A 28 -8.30 0.93 -7.70
N ALA A 29 -8.74 0.29 -6.62
CA ALA A 29 -10.11 0.42 -6.14
C ALA A 29 -10.40 1.85 -5.67
N LEU A 30 -9.46 2.48 -4.98
CA LEU A 30 -9.61 3.87 -4.52
C LEU A 30 -9.68 4.84 -5.70
N ALA A 31 -8.82 4.65 -6.71
CA ALA A 31 -8.82 5.50 -7.90
C ALA A 31 -10.15 5.38 -8.66
N GLU A 32 -10.65 4.16 -8.84
CA GLU A 32 -11.93 3.91 -9.49
C GLU A 32 -13.07 4.59 -8.74
N ALA A 33 -13.12 4.43 -7.42
CA ALA A 33 -14.15 5.05 -6.59
C ALA A 33 -14.08 6.59 -6.61
N SER A 34 -12.93 7.14 -6.91
CA SER A 34 -12.68 8.59 -6.95
C SER A 34 -12.71 9.16 -8.37
N ASN A 35 -13.12 8.37 -9.36
CA ASN A 35 -13.20 8.76 -10.77
C ASN A 35 -11.88 9.30 -11.33
N THR A 36 -10.77 8.71 -10.94
CA THR A 36 -9.46 9.03 -11.49
C THR A 36 -8.79 7.77 -12.02
N SER A 37 -7.81 7.95 -12.89
CA SER A 37 -7.13 6.84 -13.55
C SER A 37 -5.62 6.99 -13.40
N PHE A 38 -4.93 5.86 -13.39
CA PHE A 38 -3.47 5.84 -13.37
C PHE A 38 -2.91 6.08 -14.77
N THR A 39 -1.84 6.87 -14.82
CA THR A 39 -1.05 7.06 -16.04
C THR A 39 0.40 6.70 -15.75
N THR A 40 1.08 6.17 -16.76
CA THR A 40 2.51 5.82 -16.62
C THR A 40 3.34 7.09 -16.45
N ASP A 41 4.21 7.08 -15.46
CA ASP A 41 5.10 8.19 -15.16
C ASP A 41 6.44 7.62 -14.68
N ARG A 42 7.31 8.48 -14.17
CA ARG A 42 8.64 8.06 -13.74
C ARG A 42 8.54 7.13 -12.53
N TYR A 43 9.17 5.96 -12.63
CA TYR A 43 9.22 4.91 -11.61
C TYR A 43 7.88 4.31 -11.22
N GLY A 44 6.80 4.61 -11.95
CA GLY A 44 5.53 4.00 -11.62
C GLY A 44 4.33 4.54 -12.38
N ALA A 45 3.16 4.07 -12.00
CA ALA A 45 1.89 4.60 -12.46
C ALA A 45 1.34 5.53 -11.37
N VAL A 46 0.81 6.67 -11.77
CA VAL A 46 0.38 7.73 -10.86
C VAL A 46 -1.05 8.16 -11.16
N ALA A 47 -1.84 8.36 -10.12
CA ALA A 47 -3.17 8.96 -10.20
C ALA A 47 -3.26 10.02 -9.11
N THR A 48 -4.03 11.07 -9.35
CA THR A 48 -4.21 12.13 -8.37
C THR A 48 -5.69 12.28 -8.06
N LEU A 49 -6.02 12.36 -6.79
CA LEU A 49 -7.38 12.65 -6.37
C LEU A 49 -7.39 13.78 -5.34
N ARG A 50 -8.54 14.40 -5.20
CA ARG A 50 -8.74 15.44 -4.19
C ARG A 50 -9.84 15.00 -3.24
N SER A 51 -9.60 15.18 -1.94
CA SER A 51 -10.55 14.84 -0.90
C SER A 51 -10.46 15.86 0.22
N LYS A 52 -11.57 16.49 0.55
CA LYS A 52 -11.67 17.46 1.66
C LYS A 52 -10.58 18.53 1.65
N GLY A 53 -10.26 19.03 0.47
CA GLY A 53 -9.23 20.07 0.30
C GLY A 53 -7.80 19.59 0.25
N HIS A 54 -7.59 18.28 0.35
CA HIS A 54 -6.25 17.66 0.26
C HIS A 54 -6.04 17.04 -1.11
N THR A 55 -4.79 16.99 -1.54
CA THR A 55 -4.39 16.30 -2.77
C THR A 55 -3.67 15.01 -2.39
N LEU A 56 -4.15 13.88 -2.88
CA LEU A 56 -3.52 12.58 -2.69
C LEU A 56 -2.93 12.13 -4.01
N VAL A 57 -1.61 11.96 -4.03
CA VAL A 57 -0.89 11.39 -5.18
C VAL A 57 -0.76 9.90 -4.91
N LEU A 58 -1.42 9.09 -5.74
CA LEU A 58 -1.39 7.63 -5.63
C LEU A 58 -0.29 7.11 -6.53
N LEU A 59 0.60 6.29 -5.99
CA LEU A 59 1.75 5.75 -6.73
C LEU A 59 1.76 4.22 -6.64
N LYS A 60 1.76 3.58 -7.81
CA LYS A 60 2.06 2.16 -7.94
C LYS A 60 3.45 2.06 -8.55
N PRO A 61 4.51 1.78 -7.76
CA PRO A 61 5.86 1.72 -8.31
C PRO A 61 5.99 0.69 -9.42
N SER A 62 6.73 1.05 -10.47
CA SER A 62 7.05 0.12 -11.57
C SER A 62 8.41 -0.56 -11.36
N THR A 63 9.09 -0.22 -10.27
CA THR A 63 10.25 -0.95 -9.79
C THR A 63 9.79 -2.31 -9.26
N TYR A 64 10.68 -3.28 -9.21
CA TYR A 64 10.34 -4.51 -8.49
C TYR A 64 10.28 -4.21 -6.99
N MET A 65 9.60 -5.10 -6.25
CA MET A 65 9.30 -4.92 -4.83
C MET A 65 10.54 -4.49 -4.01
N ASN A 66 11.66 -5.13 -4.23
CA ASN A 66 12.90 -4.86 -3.49
C ASN A 66 13.59 -3.55 -3.88
N LEU A 67 13.03 -2.79 -4.83
CA LEU A 67 13.54 -1.50 -5.26
C LEU A 67 12.50 -0.38 -5.08
N SER A 68 11.47 -0.62 -4.28
CA SER A 68 10.35 0.30 -4.08
C SER A 68 10.79 1.67 -3.54
N GLY A 69 11.84 1.72 -2.73
CA GLY A 69 12.31 2.97 -2.12
C GLY A 69 12.77 4.01 -3.12
N LYS A 70 13.27 3.59 -4.27
CA LYS A 70 13.70 4.51 -5.33
C LYS A 70 12.53 5.33 -5.85
N ALA A 71 11.40 4.69 -6.10
CA ALA A 71 10.19 5.36 -6.56
C ALA A 71 9.63 6.30 -5.47
N VAL A 72 9.58 5.82 -4.24
CA VAL A 72 9.05 6.60 -3.12
C VAL A 72 9.87 7.87 -2.91
N ARG A 73 11.19 7.74 -2.83
CA ARG A 73 12.07 8.90 -2.62
C ARG A 73 11.93 9.90 -3.76
N TYR A 74 11.90 9.42 -5.00
CA TYR A 74 11.74 10.30 -6.15
C TYR A 74 10.46 11.14 -6.04
N TRP A 75 9.32 10.49 -5.75
CA TRP A 75 8.03 11.18 -5.74
C TRP A 75 7.84 12.09 -4.54
N LEU A 76 8.40 11.75 -3.38
CA LEU A 76 8.41 12.69 -2.25
C LEU A 76 9.15 13.98 -2.61
N ASP A 77 10.31 13.86 -3.24
CA ASP A 77 11.12 15.01 -3.64
C ASP A 77 10.46 15.80 -4.78
N ALA A 78 10.01 15.12 -5.81
CA ALA A 78 9.41 15.77 -6.99
C ALA A 78 8.15 16.54 -6.66
N GLU A 79 7.30 16.00 -5.78
CA GLU A 79 6.05 16.63 -5.37
C GLU A 79 6.18 17.48 -4.10
N LYS A 80 7.37 17.53 -3.52
CA LYS A 80 7.65 18.27 -2.28
C LYS A 80 6.74 17.86 -1.14
N ILE A 81 6.59 16.54 -0.96
CA ILE A 81 5.74 15.96 0.07
C ILE A 81 6.62 15.57 1.27
N PRO A 82 6.29 16.04 2.49
CA PRO A 82 7.07 15.65 3.67
C PRO A 82 6.83 14.18 4.03
N ARG A 83 7.81 13.56 4.68
CA ARG A 83 7.74 12.13 5.05
C ARG A 83 6.51 11.80 5.90
N GLU A 84 6.08 12.70 6.78
CA GLU A 84 4.91 12.47 7.61
C GLU A 84 3.61 12.38 6.80
N ASN A 85 3.63 12.80 5.54
CA ASN A 85 2.49 12.69 4.63
C ASN A 85 2.63 11.50 3.66
N LEU A 86 3.56 10.61 3.92
CA LEU A 86 3.73 9.35 3.18
C LEU A 86 2.93 8.24 3.86
N LEU A 87 2.20 7.46 3.07
CA LEU A 87 1.51 6.26 3.53
C LEU A 87 1.76 5.13 2.54
N VAL A 88 2.26 4.00 3.03
CA VAL A 88 2.60 2.85 2.20
C VAL A 88 1.67 1.69 2.54
N VAL A 89 1.09 1.06 1.51
CA VAL A 89 0.17 -0.08 1.66
C VAL A 89 0.87 -1.34 1.19
N VAL A 90 0.95 -2.34 2.05
CA VAL A 90 1.67 -3.61 1.78
C VAL A 90 0.89 -4.83 2.26
N ASP A 91 1.26 -5.99 1.73
CA ASP A 91 0.78 -7.28 2.20
C ASP A 91 1.53 -7.70 3.48
N ASP A 92 0.88 -8.53 4.31
CA ASP A 92 1.50 -9.05 5.52
C ASP A 92 1.02 -10.49 5.77
N ILE A 93 1.96 -11.45 5.73
CA ILE A 93 1.69 -12.86 5.97
C ILE A 93 1.44 -13.19 7.44
N ALA A 94 1.82 -12.29 8.35
CA ALA A 94 1.64 -12.49 9.78
C ALA A 94 0.24 -12.17 10.28
N LEU A 95 -0.61 -11.61 9.42
CA LEU A 95 -1.98 -11.23 9.76
C LEU A 95 -2.98 -12.08 8.97
N PRO A 96 -4.09 -12.50 9.59
CA PRO A 96 -5.16 -13.20 8.87
C PRO A 96 -5.68 -12.36 7.70
N PHE A 97 -6.23 -13.03 6.69
CA PHE A 97 -6.75 -12.34 5.50
C PHE A 97 -7.71 -11.20 5.86
N GLY A 98 -7.47 -10.06 5.21
CA GLY A 98 -8.35 -8.89 5.34
C GLY A 98 -8.12 -8.05 6.59
N THR A 99 -7.24 -8.46 7.49
CA THR A 99 -6.92 -7.70 8.69
C THR A 99 -6.23 -6.39 8.32
N PHE A 100 -6.67 -5.31 8.94
CA PHE A 100 -6.09 -3.98 8.78
C PHE A 100 -5.17 -3.66 9.96
N ARG A 101 -3.95 -3.23 9.68
CA ARG A 101 -3.04 -2.71 10.70
C ARG A 101 -2.30 -1.50 10.16
N MET A 102 -2.39 -0.40 10.89
CA MET A 102 -1.66 0.82 10.55
C MET A 102 -0.70 1.17 11.68
N ARG A 103 0.50 1.61 11.30
CA ARG A 103 1.53 2.11 12.22
C ARG A 103 2.22 3.30 11.57
N THR A 104 2.75 4.20 12.40
CA THR A 104 3.49 5.38 11.94
C THR A 104 4.99 5.15 11.91
N LYS A 105 5.44 4.02 12.44
CA LYS A 105 6.85 3.61 12.44
C LYS A 105 6.93 2.11 12.72
N GLY A 106 8.09 1.56 12.53
CA GLY A 106 8.35 0.16 12.87
C GLY A 106 9.24 -0.54 11.85
N SER A 107 9.65 -1.76 12.19
CA SER A 107 10.51 -2.55 11.32
C SER A 107 9.76 -3.02 10.08
N ALA A 108 10.52 -3.42 9.05
CA ALA A 108 9.95 -3.95 7.82
C ALA A 108 9.26 -5.31 8.02
N GLY A 109 9.56 -6.02 9.11
CA GLY A 109 8.97 -7.33 9.38
C GLY A 109 9.30 -8.37 8.31
N GLY A 110 10.45 -8.26 7.66
CA GLY A 110 10.85 -9.13 6.57
C GLY A 110 10.31 -8.75 5.20
N HIS A 111 9.50 -7.67 5.10
CA HIS A 111 8.96 -7.23 3.82
C HIS A 111 10.03 -6.46 3.04
N ASN A 112 10.42 -6.98 1.87
CA ASN A 112 11.51 -6.41 1.07
C ASN A 112 11.24 -4.98 0.59
N GLY A 113 9.99 -4.67 0.26
CA GLY A 113 9.62 -3.32 -0.16
C GLY A 113 9.77 -2.30 0.95
N LEU A 114 9.25 -2.61 2.15
CA LEU A 114 9.39 -1.73 3.30
C LEU A 114 10.85 -1.56 3.71
N LYS A 115 11.63 -2.62 3.64
CA LYS A 115 13.05 -2.58 3.95
C LYS A 115 13.80 -1.61 3.02
N ASN A 116 13.54 -1.71 1.73
CA ASN A 116 14.19 -0.83 0.75
C ASN A 116 13.78 0.64 0.93
N ILE A 117 12.50 0.89 1.22
CA ILE A 117 12.02 2.24 1.51
C ILE A 117 12.76 2.81 2.71
N ALA A 118 12.85 2.06 3.81
CA ALA A 118 13.56 2.50 5.01
C ALA A 118 15.03 2.80 4.71
N GLU A 119 15.69 1.98 3.91
CA GLU A 119 17.08 2.19 3.52
C GLU A 119 17.26 3.51 2.76
N LEU A 120 16.40 3.77 1.77
CA LEU A 120 16.53 4.97 0.93
C LEU A 120 16.06 6.24 1.64
N LEU A 121 15.11 6.15 2.55
CA LEU A 121 14.68 7.31 3.35
C LEU A 121 15.59 7.55 4.57
N GLY A 122 16.39 6.56 4.94
CA GLY A 122 17.25 6.64 6.12
C GLY A 122 16.52 6.54 7.44
N THR A 123 15.28 6.03 7.43
CA THR A 123 14.47 5.90 8.63
C THR A 123 13.34 4.89 8.45
N GLU A 124 12.89 4.30 9.56
CA GLU A 124 11.69 3.47 9.61
C GLU A 124 10.45 4.27 10.07
N GLU A 125 10.60 5.58 10.27
CA GLU A 125 9.51 6.43 10.75
C GLU A 125 8.71 7.01 9.59
N TYR A 126 7.86 6.18 8.99
CA TYR A 126 6.86 6.57 8.00
C TYR A 126 5.62 5.71 8.19
N SER A 127 4.45 6.25 7.84
CA SER A 127 3.18 5.53 8.03
C SER A 127 3.04 4.40 7.02
N ARG A 128 2.54 3.24 7.50
CA ARG A 128 2.26 2.09 6.64
C ARG A 128 0.98 1.42 7.09
N ILE A 129 0.27 0.86 6.12
CA ILE A 129 -0.90 0.01 6.34
C ILE A 129 -0.52 -1.38 5.87
N ARG A 130 -0.77 -2.38 6.71
CA ARG A 130 -0.55 -3.78 6.39
C ARG A 130 -1.90 -4.43 6.12
N PHE A 131 -2.01 -5.06 4.96
CA PHE A 131 -3.19 -5.84 4.57
C PHE A 131 -2.86 -7.30 4.85
N GLY A 132 -3.54 -7.92 5.79
CA GLY A 132 -3.32 -9.32 6.13
C GLY A 132 -3.68 -10.23 4.95
N ILE A 133 -2.76 -11.10 4.57
CA ILE A 133 -2.98 -12.06 3.49
C ILE A 133 -2.95 -13.51 3.99
N GLY A 134 -2.72 -13.69 5.30
CA GLY A 134 -2.59 -15.00 5.89
C GLY A 134 -1.20 -15.59 5.70
N GLY A 135 -0.91 -16.61 6.45
CA GLY A 135 0.39 -17.28 6.42
C GLY A 135 0.26 -18.81 6.33
N ASP A 136 -0.86 -19.28 5.80
CA ASP A 136 -1.14 -20.72 5.72
C ASP A 136 -0.47 -21.33 4.50
N PHE A 137 0.82 -21.61 4.63
CA PHE A 137 1.61 -22.25 3.59
C PHE A 137 2.69 -23.14 4.23
N PRO A 138 3.14 -24.20 3.51
CA PRO A 138 4.20 -25.05 3.99
C PRO A 138 5.52 -24.29 4.13
N ARG A 139 6.33 -24.70 5.09
CA ARG A 139 7.66 -24.11 5.30
C ARG A 139 8.47 -24.13 4.01
N GLY A 140 9.07 -22.98 3.67
CA GLY A 140 9.87 -22.85 2.46
C GLY A 140 9.07 -22.45 1.23
N HIS A 141 7.74 -22.33 1.34
CA HIS A 141 6.85 -21.96 0.21
C HIS A 141 6.30 -20.54 0.32
N GLN A 142 6.96 -19.65 1.06
CA GLN A 142 6.50 -18.27 1.23
C GLN A 142 6.41 -17.53 -0.09
N VAL A 143 7.42 -17.65 -0.95
CA VAL A 143 7.45 -16.97 -2.24
C VAL A 143 6.27 -17.43 -3.11
N ASP A 144 6.04 -18.73 -3.19
CA ASP A 144 4.92 -19.28 -3.96
C ASP A 144 3.58 -18.76 -3.43
N TYR A 145 3.43 -18.66 -2.11
CA TYR A 145 2.20 -18.20 -1.49
C TYR A 145 1.91 -16.74 -1.82
N VAL A 146 2.88 -15.84 -1.62
CA VAL A 146 2.67 -14.41 -1.86
C VAL A 146 2.49 -14.10 -3.34
N LEU A 147 3.06 -14.88 -4.22
CA LEU A 147 2.87 -14.75 -5.66
C LEU A 147 1.67 -15.56 -6.18
N GLY A 148 0.94 -16.23 -5.28
CA GLY A 148 -0.27 -16.95 -5.62
C GLY A 148 -1.49 -16.04 -5.68
N HIS A 149 -2.57 -16.60 -6.25
CA HIS A 149 -3.82 -15.87 -6.42
C HIS A 149 -4.78 -16.12 -5.24
N TRP A 150 -5.80 -15.26 -5.13
CA TRP A 150 -6.81 -15.34 -4.09
C TRP A 150 -7.71 -16.56 -4.31
N ASN A 151 -8.13 -17.21 -3.19
CA ASN A 151 -9.14 -18.25 -3.26
C ASN A 151 -10.54 -17.63 -3.38
N ASP A 152 -11.57 -18.47 -3.55
CA ASP A 152 -12.94 -17.99 -3.78
C ASP A 152 -13.50 -17.19 -2.60
N GLU A 153 -13.24 -17.63 -1.37
CA GLU A 153 -13.71 -16.92 -0.17
C GLU A 153 -13.07 -15.54 -0.05
N GLU A 154 -11.77 -15.48 -0.32
CA GLU A 154 -11.02 -14.21 -0.30
C GLU A 154 -11.55 -13.27 -1.38
N ARG A 155 -11.81 -13.78 -2.59
CA ARG A 155 -12.35 -12.96 -3.67
C ARG A 155 -13.73 -12.39 -3.33
N LYS A 156 -14.58 -13.15 -2.67
CA LYS A 156 -15.92 -12.68 -2.26
C LYS A 156 -15.83 -11.53 -1.24
N ALA A 157 -14.87 -11.61 -0.32
CA ALA A 157 -14.69 -10.59 0.71
C ALA A 157 -13.93 -9.36 0.20
N MET A 158 -13.24 -9.47 -0.93
CA MET A 158 -12.32 -8.44 -1.41
C MET A 158 -12.97 -7.07 -1.63
N PRO A 159 -14.13 -6.94 -2.30
CA PRO A 159 -14.70 -5.60 -2.53
C PRO A 159 -14.92 -4.80 -1.25
N GLU A 160 -15.42 -5.43 -0.19
CA GLU A 160 -15.64 -4.77 1.09
C GLU A 160 -14.32 -4.39 1.74
N ARG A 161 -13.33 -5.29 1.68
CA ARG A 161 -12.01 -5.03 2.24
C ARG A 161 -11.28 -3.91 1.53
N LEU A 162 -11.33 -3.89 0.20
CA LEU A 162 -10.70 -2.82 -0.58
C LEU A 162 -11.35 -1.46 -0.25
N LYS A 163 -12.66 -1.43 -0.08
CA LYS A 163 -13.36 -0.20 0.32
C LYS A 163 -12.93 0.25 1.71
N TYR A 164 -12.83 -0.67 2.65
CA TYR A 164 -12.40 -0.37 4.02
C TYR A 164 -11.01 0.27 4.04
N PHE A 165 -10.07 -0.31 3.28
CA PHE A 165 -8.71 0.22 3.19
C PHE A 165 -8.67 1.58 2.47
N GLY A 166 -9.49 1.75 1.42
CA GLY A 166 -9.63 3.03 0.74
C GLY A 166 -10.14 4.12 1.67
N ASP A 167 -11.16 3.80 2.48
CA ASP A 167 -11.71 4.74 3.45
C ASP A 167 -10.65 5.14 4.50
N ALA A 168 -9.81 4.20 4.91
CA ALA A 168 -8.73 4.49 5.84
C ALA A 168 -7.67 5.42 5.23
N ILE A 169 -7.36 5.26 3.95
CA ILE A 169 -6.43 6.15 3.25
C ILE A 169 -6.99 7.57 3.22
N LEU A 170 -8.26 7.73 2.88
CA LEU A 170 -8.90 9.06 2.89
C LEU A 170 -8.93 9.65 4.29
N SER A 171 -9.17 8.83 5.31
CA SER A 171 -9.14 9.25 6.71
C SER A 171 -7.75 9.74 7.13
N PHE A 172 -6.69 9.06 6.68
CA PHE A 172 -5.31 9.46 6.97
C PHE A 172 -5.06 10.91 6.53
N ALA A 173 -5.48 11.26 5.32
CA ALA A 173 -5.32 12.63 4.83
C ALA A 173 -6.23 13.62 5.55
N ALA A 174 -7.46 13.21 5.90
CA ALA A 174 -8.46 14.11 6.47
C ALA A 174 -8.24 14.41 7.94
N ILE A 175 -7.89 13.39 8.77
CA ILE A 175 -7.84 13.54 10.23
C ILE A 175 -6.53 13.06 10.86
N GLY A 176 -5.57 12.61 10.04
CA GLY A 176 -4.25 12.22 10.51
C GLY A 176 -4.12 10.76 10.91
N PRO A 177 -2.87 10.31 11.17
CA PRO A 177 -2.60 8.89 11.42
C PRO A 177 -3.16 8.38 12.74
N GLU A 178 -3.07 9.14 13.82
CA GLU A 178 -3.50 8.63 15.13
C GLU A 178 -5.00 8.36 15.18
N ARG A 179 -5.83 9.30 14.70
CA ARG A 179 -7.28 9.11 14.66
C ARG A 179 -7.66 7.99 13.72
N THR A 180 -6.98 7.88 12.59
CA THR A 180 -7.22 6.80 11.63
C THR A 180 -6.90 5.45 12.26
N MET A 181 -5.78 5.33 12.96
CA MET A 181 -5.46 4.09 13.67
C MET A 181 -6.53 3.71 14.69
N ASN A 182 -7.03 4.68 15.44
CA ASN A 182 -8.07 4.44 16.43
C ASN A 182 -9.37 3.93 15.80
N LEU A 183 -9.73 4.45 14.63
CA LEU A 183 -10.96 4.08 13.93
C LEU A 183 -10.84 2.76 13.18
N PHE A 184 -9.71 2.49 12.55
CA PHE A 184 -9.59 1.40 11.58
C PHE A 184 -8.80 0.18 12.07
N ASN A 185 -7.91 0.31 13.05
CA ASN A 185 -7.11 -0.83 13.55
C ASN A 185 -7.93 -1.90 14.31
N LYS A 186 -9.25 -1.78 14.33
CA LYS A 186 -10.12 -2.71 15.04
C LYS A 186 -10.52 -3.92 14.22
N LYS A 187 -10.27 -3.88 12.95
CA LYS A 187 -10.62 -4.92 11.99
C LYS A 187 -9.43 -5.22 11.09
#